data_24a0a950c1eb77d659e497323d922e4a
#
_entry.id   24a0a950c1eb77d659e497323d922e4a
#
_cell.length_a   1.000
_cell.length_b   1.000
_cell.length_c   1.000
_cell.angle_alpha   90.00
_cell.angle_beta   90.00
_cell.angle_gamma   90.00
#
_symmetry.space_group_name_H-M   'P 1'
#
loop_
_entity.id
_entity.type
_entity.pdbx_description
1 polymer ?
#
loop_
_entity_poly.entity_id
_entity_poly.type
_entity_poly.pdbx_seq_one_letter_code
_entity_poly.pdbx_strand_id
1 'polypeptide(L)'
;MERLFPDSGHPYGISPSPYFSLREGKLYPAAGHPEGVGTKPWFSVVDNKVYPAAGHPDGAGEAPWFTLKGGKLFPDVGNPDGVGSQPWYSIR
;
A
#
# COMPACT_ATOMS: atom_id res chain seq x y z
N MET A 1 -4.52 11.67 -10.56
CA MET A 1 -3.65 10.63 -9.96
C MET A 1 -4.02 10.44 -8.51
N GLU A 2 -4.22 9.20 -8.10
CA GLU A 2 -4.64 8.89 -6.74
C GLU A 2 -3.44 8.62 -5.86
N ARG A 3 -3.59 8.88 -4.58
CA ARG A 3 -2.53 8.67 -3.62
C ARG A 3 -3.05 7.93 -2.41
N LEU A 4 -2.15 7.18 -1.77
CA LEU A 4 -2.48 6.41 -0.58
C LEU A 4 -1.89 7.10 0.64
N PHE A 5 -2.76 7.45 1.58
CA PHE A 5 -2.36 8.10 2.83
C PHE A 5 -2.50 7.12 3.98
N PRO A 6 -1.54 7.10 4.92
CA PRO A 6 -1.68 6.21 6.09
C PRO A 6 -2.96 6.52 6.85
N ASP A 7 -3.63 5.47 7.28
CA ASP A 7 -4.90 5.59 8.01
C ASP A 7 -4.74 5.01 9.41
N SER A 8 -5.85 4.94 10.14
CA SER A 8 -5.82 4.62 11.57
C SER A 8 -5.20 3.28 11.92
N GLY A 9 -5.26 2.30 11.02
CA GLY A 9 -4.66 0.99 11.26
C GLY A 9 -3.19 0.89 10.96
N HIS A 10 -2.60 1.94 10.38
CA HIS A 10 -1.19 1.92 10.02
C HIS A 10 -0.31 1.95 11.28
N PRO A 11 0.81 1.18 11.27
CA PRO A 11 1.70 1.15 12.44
C PRO A 11 2.19 2.52 12.88
N TYR A 12 2.39 3.43 11.94
CA TYR A 12 2.87 4.79 12.26
C TYR A 12 1.74 5.79 12.43
N GLY A 13 0.48 5.34 12.34
CA GLY A 13 -0.67 6.21 12.54
C GLY A 13 -1.00 7.05 11.32
N ILE A 14 -1.99 7.92 11.48
CA ILE A 14 -2.48 8.78 10.42
C ILE A 14 -1.45 9.86 10.09
N SER A 15 -1.31 10.17 8.79
CA SER A 15 -0.38 11.19 8.35
C SER A 15 -0.99 11.98 7.19
N PRO A 16 -0.69 13.28 7.08
CA PRO A 16 -1.18 14.09 5.96
C PRO A 16 -0.35 13.93 4.69
N SER A 17 0.77 13.22 4.74
CA SER A 17 1.61 13.01 3.57
C SER A 17 1.37 11.63 2.99
N PRO A 18 1.27 11.52 1.65
CA PRO A 18 1.01 10.23 1.02
C PRO A 18 2.25 9.33 1.06
N TYR A 19 2.03 8.03 1.31
CA TYR A 19 3.10 7.04 1.25
C TYR A 19 3.31 6.53 -0.17
N PHE A 20 2.25 6.43 -0.95
CA PHE A 20 2.32 5.87 -2.30
C PHE A 20 1.49 6.68 -3.27
N SER A 21 1.88 6.62 -4.54
CA SER A 21 1.07 7.14 -5.65
C SER A 21 0.55 5.95 -6.43
N LEU A 22 -0.73 5.98 -6.78
CA LEU A 22 -1.34 4.92 -7.58
C LEU A 22 -1.32 5.33 -9.04
N ARG A 23 -0.60 4.57 -9.86
CA ARG A 23 -0.50 4.83 -11.29
C ARG A 23 -0.57 3.51 -12.05
N GLU A 24 -1.53 3.42 -12.97
CA GLU A 24 -1.65 2.26 -13.87
C GLU A 24 -1.66 0.93 -13.12
N GLY A 25 -2.38 0.89 -12.01
CA GLY A 25 -2.49 -0.32 -11.24
C GLY A 25 -1.29 -0.68 -10.39
N LYS A 26 -0.38 0.28 -10.18
CA LYS A 26 0.81 0.05 -9.37
C LYS A 26 0.99 1.16 -8.36
N LEU A 27 1.59 0.82 -7.23
CA LEU A 27 1.84 1.75 -6.15
C LEU A 27 3.33 2.08 -6.08
N TYR A 28 3.65 3.36 -6.24
CA TYR A 28 5.03 3.86 -6.20
C TYR A 28 5.24 4.65 -4.92
N PRO A 29 6.41 4.53 -4.26
CA PRO A 29 6.65 5.33 -3.06
C PRO A 29 6.54 6.82 -3.36
N ALA A 30 5.86 7.53 -2.48
CA ALA A 30 5.63 8.97 -2.62
C ALA A 30 6.41 9.74 -1.55
N ALA A 31 6.23 11.06 -1.52
CA ALA A 31 7.02 11.96 -0.69
C ALA A 31 6.98 11.64 0.81
N GLY A 32 5.85 11.12 1.31
CA GLY A 32 5.72 10.80 2.72
C GLY A 32 6.29 9.44 3.11
N HIS A 33 6.73 8.66 2.14
CA HIS A 33 7.28 7.33 2.41
C HIS A 33 8.61 7.46 3.16
N PRO A 34 8.86 6.60 4.17
CA PRO A 34 10.10 6.68 4.93
C PRO A 34 11.36 6.62 4.07
N GLU A 35 11.29 5.91 2.95
CA GLU A 35 12.45 5.77 2.06
C GLU A 35 12.44 6.78 0.92
N GLY A 36 11.48 7.71 0.92
CA GLY A 36 11.42 8.75 -0.08
C GLY A 36 10.80 8.30 -1.38
N VAL A 37 10.77 9.21 -2.35
CA VAL A 37 10.18 8.96 -3.66
C VAL A 37 11.01 7.92 -4.41
N GLY A 38 10.32 7.04 -5.16
CA GLY A 38 11.01 6.03 -5.94
C GLY A 38 10.37 5.85 -7.30
N THR A 39 11.14 5.22 -8.21
CA THR A 39 10.70 5.00 -9.58
C THR A 39 10.25 3.56 -9.83
N LYS A 40 10.47 2.68 -8.86
CA LYS A 40 10.04 1.29 -9.00
C LYS A 40 8.81 1.04 -8.15
N PRO A 41 7.83 0.29 -8.66
CA PRO A 41 6.62 0.03 -7.88
C PRO A 41 6.91 -0.93 -6.74
N TRP A 42 6.32 -0.63 -5.59
CA TRP A 42 6.39 -1.53 -4.43
C TRP A 42 5.29 -2.56 -4.47
N PHE A 43 4.14 -2.20 -5.04
CA PHE A 43 2.97 -3.08 -5.07
C PHE A 43 2.28 -3.01 -6.41
N SER A 44 1.58 -4.10 -6.75
CA SER A 44 0.69 -4.16 -7.92
C SER A 44 -0.72 -4.42 -7.43
N VAL A 45 -1.69 -3.73 -8.03
CA VAL A 45 -3.10 -3.90 -7.68
C VAL A 45 -3.76 -4.76 -8.74
N VAL A 46 -4.31 -5.91 -8.34
CA VAL A 46 -4.96 -6.85 -9.23
C VAL A 46 -6.25 -7.31 -8.58
N ASP A 47 -7.39 -7.05 -9.23
CA ASP A 47 -8.71 -7.51 -8.78
C ASP A 47 -8.96 -7.17 -7.30
N ASN A 48 -8.71 -5.92 -6.94
CA ASN A 48 -8.93 -5.40 -5.58
C ASN A 48 -8.00 -6.01 -4.55
N LYS A 49 -6.90 -6.59 -4.98
CA LYS A 49 -5.87 -7.10 -4.08
C LYS A 49 -4.53 -6.45 -4.41
N VAL A 50 -3.73 -6.23 -3.40
CA VAL A 50 -2.46 -5.52 -3.53
C VAL A 50 -1.33 -6.49 -3.22
N TYR A 51 -0.50 -6.77 -4.23
CA TYR A 51 0.60 -7.74 -4.12
C TYR A 51 1.93 -7.02 -4.13
N PRO A 52 2.93 -7.50 -3.35
CA PRO A 52 4.26 -6.89 -3.44
C PRO A 52 4.84 -7.04 -4.84
N ALA A 53 5.46 -5.98 -5.33
CA ALA A 53 6.05 -5.94 -6.67
C ALA A 53 7.57 -5.95 -6.57
N ALA A 54 8.23 -5.88 -7.73
CA ALA A 54 9.68 -6.01 -7.82
C ALA A 54 10.46 -4.98 -7.00
N GLY A 55 9.92 -3.77 -6.83
CA GLY A 55 10.59 -2.72 -6.06
C GLY A 55 10.44 -2.84 -4.55
N HIS A 56 9.62 -3.77 -4.07
CA HIS A 56 9.43 -3.97 -2.65
C HIS A 56 10.69 -4.53 -2.01
N PRO A 57 11.04 -4.08 -0.79
CA PRO A 57 12.25 -4.59 -0.12
C PRO A 57 12.30 -6.10 0.01
N ASP A 58 11.13 -6.72 0.19
CA ASP A 58 11.05 -8.18 0.31
C ASP A 58 10.86 -8.88 -1.03
N GLY A 59 10.88 -8.12 -2.13
CA GLY A 59 10.70 -8.68 -3.45
C GLY A 59 9.26 -8.98 -3.78
N ALA A 60 9.02 -9.45 -5.00
CA ALA A 60 7.68 -9.80 -5.45
C ALA A 60 7.16 -11.03 -4.73
N GLY A 61 5.84 -11.08 -4.51
CA GLY A 61 5.22 -12.19 -3.81
C GLY A 61 3.88 -12.56 -4.42
N GLU A 62 3.40 -13.75 -4.07
CA GLU A 62 2.14 -14.26 -4.59
C GLU A 62 0.97 -14.10 -3.65
N ALA A 63 1.24 -13.76 -2.39
CA ALA A 63 0.18 -13.54 -1.42
C ALA A 63 -0.10 -12.05 -1.32
N PRO A 64 -1.39 -11.64 -1.32
CA PRO A 64 -1.69 -10.21 -1.23
C PRO A 64 -1.42 -9.66 0.16
N TRP A 65 -0.85 -8.45 0.19
CA TRP A 65 -0.60 -7.76 1.45
C TRP A 65 -1.82 -6.96 1.89
N PHE A 66 -2.63 -6.49 0.94
CA PHE A 66 -3.81 -5.69 1.25
C PHE A 66 -4.97 -6.05 0.36
N THR A 67 -6.18 -5.76 0.85
CA THR A 67 -7.40 -5.85 0.06
C THR A 67 -7.95 -4.44 -0.09
N LEU A 68 -8.29 -4.06 -1.32
CA LEU A 68 -8.89 -2.77 -1.64
C LEU A 68 -10.40 -2.85 -1.45
N LYS A 69 -10.93 -1.98 -0.60
CA LYS A 69 -12.34 -2.06 -0.24
C LYS A 69 -12.83 -0.67 0.15
N GLY A 70 -13.79 -0.14 -0.63
CA GLY A 70 -14.37 1.16 -0.34
C GLY A 70 -13.36 2.30 -0.32
N GLY A 71 -12.34 2.26 -1.17
CA GLY A 71 -11.31 3.29 -1.21
C GLY A 71 -10.28 3.18 -0.12
N LYS A 72 -10.23 2.04 0.57
CA LYS A 72 -9.27 1.81 1.65
C LYS A 72 -8.57 0.48 1.47
N LEU A 73 -7.34 0.40 1.97
CA LEU A 73 -6.55 -0.82 1.91
C LEU A 73 -6.47 -1.44 3.29
N PHE A 74 -6.97 -2.68 3.40
CA PHE A 74 -6.97 -3.43 4.65
C PHE A 74 -5.90 -4.52 4.59
N PRO A 75 -5.17 -4.78 5.69
CA PRO A 75 -4.14 -5.83 5.66
C PRO A 75 -4.74 -7.20 5.36
N ASP A 76 -4.03 -7.97 4.54
CA ASP A 76 -4.47 -9.29 4.11
C ASP A 76 -3.45 -10.34 4.53
N VAL A 77 -3.69 -11.60 4.13
CA VAL A 77 -2.91 -12.74 4.63
C VAL A 77 -1.41 -12.66 4.35
N GLY A 78 -1.00 -11.99 3.28
CA GLY A 78 0.42 -11.85 2.96
C GLY A 78 1.14 -10.77 3.75
N ASN A 79 0.40 -9.96 4.48
CA ASN A 79 1.00 -8.90 5.29
C ASN A 79 1.74 -9.50 6.48
N PRO A 80 2.96 -9.01 6.80
CA PRO A 80 3.71 -9.53 7.95
C PRO A 80 2.93 -9.49 9.26
N ASP A 81 2.05 -8.50 9.40
CA ASP A 81 1.23 -8.35 10.61
C ASP A 81 -0.08 -9.11 10.54
N GLY A 82 -0.33 -9.81 9.44
CA GLY A 82 -1.53 -10.62 9.27
C GLY A 82 -2.76 -9.80 8.93
N VAL A 83 -3.88 -10.47 8.88
CA VAL A 83 -5.18 -9.87 8.55
C VAL A 83 -5.62 -8.93 9.65
N GLY A 84 -6.21 -7.79 9.26
CA GLY A 84 -6.73 -6.84 10.23
C GLY A 84 -8.03 -6.22 9.78
N SER A 85 -8.76 -5.66 10.73
CA SER A 85 -10.06 -5.05 10.48
C SER A 85 -10.00 -3.54 10.30
N GLN A 86 -8.83 -2.93 10.51
CA GLN A 86 -8.67 -1.49 10.33
C GLN A 86 -7.83 -1.21 9.10
N PRO A 87 -8.18 -0.19 8.31
CA PRO A 87 -7.44 0.10 7.09
C PRO A 87 -6.09 0.74 7.40
N TRP A 88 -5.06 0.34 6.63
CA TRP A 88 -3.74 0.92 6.74
C TRP A 88 -3.61 2.18 5.88
N TYR A 89 -4.35 2.24 4.77
CA TYR A 89 -4.27 3.37 3.84
C TYR A 89 -5.63 3.75 3.33
N SER A 90 -5.77 5.04 2.99
CA SER A 90 -6.94 5.56 2.30
C SER A 90 -6.51 6.11 0.95
N ILE A 91 -7.29 5.86 -0.08
CA ILE A 91 -7.03 6.41 -1.41
C ILE A 91 -7.75 7.75 -1.53
N ARG A 92 -7.00 8.78 -1.88
CA ARG A 92 -7.57 10.13 -2.00
C ARG A 92 -7.13 10.84 -3.26
#